data_1678ab43f4ed22392d0a9377cc83d111
#
_entry.id   1678ab43f4ed22392d0a9377cc83d111
#
_cell.length_a   1.000
_cell.length_b   1.000
_cell.length_c   1.000
_cell.angle_alpha   90.00
_cell.angle_beta   90.00
_cell.angle_gamma   90.00
#
_symmetry.space_group_name_H-M   'P 1'
#
loop_
_entity.id
_entity.type
_entity.pdbx_description
1 polymer ?
#
loop_
_entity_poly.entity_id
_entity_poly.type
_entity_poly.pdbx_seq_one_letter_code
_entity_poly.pdbx_strand_id
1 'polypeptide(L)'
;MQCPWGPSARGRLGMAVTIPLRHATQAQKEDVQLKTHLSVALLICGLSAGLAAQNNGSDSTSKTNKNSQSQTKFELYGFIMLDGGYNADQIQGDWYDTVRPTKLPAFSGEFAPDGNWFYGVRQTRFGLKSSTPTSVGDLTTQFEFELFGTGVDAGQTTLRLRHAYGELGAFGAGQTWSPFMDIDVFPNSVEYWGPTGMAFFRNVQVRYMPIKGDTRMTIAIERPGASGDQGVYADRVELQDVRAHFPLPDLSAEYRYGKSWGYIEAAGIVRWIEWEDVGTDPFNLEGDALGWGVTLSSNLKFGKDVLRLQGLVGEGVQNYMNDAPVDIGIENQPGNTVAPIKGVALPLVGAVAFLDHVWGSKWTTSIGYSMIDIDNSDGQTDDAFSIGHYALGNLLYSPVPNVMTGIELQWGRRENFRDGFSADIFKVQFSFKYNFAKSF
;
A
#
# COMPACT_ATOMS: atom_id res chain seq x y z
N MET A 1 -21.26 -11.10 43.60
CA MET A 1 -20.07 -10.55 44.23
C MET A 1 -19.46 -9.54 43.25
N GLN A 2 -19.62 -8.28 43.60
CA GLN A 2 -19.14 -7.13 42.81
C GLN A 2 -17.64 -6.95 43.09
N CYS A 3 -16.83 -6.77 42.06
CA CYS A 3 -15.49 -6.22 42.16
C CYS A 3 -15.50 -4.78 41.67
N PRO A 4 -15.03 -3.82 42.45
CA PRO A 4 -14.88 -2.44 42.05
C PRO A 4 -13.42 -2.13 41.70
N TRP A 5 -13.11 -1.72 40.48
CA TRP A 5 -11.94 -0.93 40.16
C TRP A 5 -12.36 0.18 39.21
N GLY A 6 -12.47 1.37 39.78
CA GLY A 6 -12.65 2.59 39.03
C GLY A 6 -11.32 3.10 38.44
N PRO A 7 -11.37 3.91 37.38
CA PRO A 7 -10.18 4.38 36.66
C PRO A 7 -9.54 5.55 37.41
N SER A 8 -8.24 5.49 37.64
CA SER A 8 -7.46 6.66 38.02
C SER A 8 -7.10 7.43 36.74
N ALA A 9 -7.80 8.54 36.56
CA ALA A 9 -7.50 9.54 35.56
C ALA A 9 -6.18 10.23 35.90
N ARG A 10 -5.22 10.22 34.99
CA ARG A 10 -4.31 11.34 34.78
C ARG A 10 -4.37 11.68 33.31
N GLY A 11 -5.08 12.79 33.06
CA GLY A 11 -5.32 13.32 31.76
C GLY A 11 -4.05 13.88 31.13
N ARG A 12 -3.92 13.62 29.85
CA ARG A 12 -3.48 14.61 28.90
C ARG A 12 -4.68 14.93 28.02
N LEU A 13 -5.13 16.16 28.10
CA LEU A 13 -6.11 16.74 27.21
C LEU A 13 -5.53 16.71 25.79
N GLY A 14 -5.97 15.75 24.99
CA GLY A 14 -6.01 15.94 23.57
C GLY A 14 -7.12 16.94 23.27
N MET A 15 -6.82 18.20 22.97
CA MET A 15 -7.79 19.12 22.42
C MET A 15 -8.20 18.58 21.05
N ALA A 16 -9.36 17.96 20.99
CA ALA A 16 -10.07 17.83 19.74
C ALA A 16 -10.45 19.24 19.29
N VAL A 17 -9.76 19.77 18.27
CA VAL A 17 -10.17 20.99 17.59
C VAL A 17 -11.46 20.66 16.85
N THR A 18 -12.57 21.01 17.47
CA THR A 18 -13.88 21.03 16.84
C THR A 18 -13.92 22.28 15.96
N ILE A 19 -13.66 22.15 14.68
CA ILE A 19 -13.98 23.17 13.69
C ILE A 19 -15.51 23.36 13.80
N PRO A 20 -16.03 24.59 13.97
CA PRO A 20 -17.46 24.82 13.91
C PRO A 20 -17.92 24.61 12.46
N LEU A 21 -18.28 23.39 12.12
CA LEU A 21 -19.14 23.11 10.97
C LEU A 21 -20.41 23.93 11.18
N ARG A 22 -20.64 24.93 10.32
CA ARG A 22 -21.97 25.52 10.17
C ARG A 22 -22.95 24.36 10.11
N HIS A 23 -23.94 24.37 10.97
CA HIS A 23 -24.98 23.36 11.05
C HIS A 23 -25.64 23.23 9.68
N ALA A 24 -25.16 22.31 8.86
CA ALA A 24 -25.97 21.79 7.79
C ALA A 24 -27.14 21.05 8.45
N THR A 25 -28.34 21.44 8.12
CA THR A 25 -29.55 20.81 8.64
C THR A 25 -29.53 19.31 8.32
N GLN A 26 -30.16 18.50 9.15
CA GLN A 26 -30.23 17.04 8.96
C GLN A 26 -30.67 16.67 7.54
N ALA A 27 -31.60 17.44 6.97
CA ALA A 27 -32.04 17.32 5.58
C ALA A 27 -30.94 17.50 4.53
N GLN A 28 -29.92 18.34 4.78
CA GLN A 28 -28.78 18.51 3.84
C GLN A 28 -27.79 17.35 3.93
N LYS A 29 -27.63 16.73 5.10
CA LYS A 29 -26.78 15.53 5.24
C LYS A 29 -27.41 14.32 4.59
N GLU A 30 -28.74 14.16 4.72
CA GLU A 30 -29.50 13.10 4.07
C GLU A 30 -29.50 13.25 2.53
N ASP A 31 -29.60 14.48 2.02
CA ASP A 31 -29.58 14.77 0.58
C ASP A 31 -28.20 14.51 -0.04
N VAL A 32 -27.09 14.76 0.67
CA VAL A 32 -25.72 14.42 0.22
C VAL A 32 -25.50 12.90 0.26
N GLN A 33 -25.94 12.21 1.30
CA GLN A 33 -25.87 10.75 1.35
C GLN A 33 -26.75 10.11 0.27
N LEU A 34 -27.96 10.59 0.08
CA LEU A 34 -28.88 10.08 -0.94
C LEU A 34 -28.32 10.29 -2.36
N LYS A 35 -27.71 11.44 -2.65
CA LYS A 35 -27.05 11.71 -3.94
C LYS A 35 -25.83 10.83 -4.17
N THR A 36 -25.05 10.53 -3.13
CA THR A 36 -23.89 9.64 -3.22
C THR A 36 -24.34 8.20 -3.47
N HIS A 37 -25.36 7.73 -2.77
CA HIS A 37 -25.94 6.40 -3.00
C HIS A 37 -26.66 6.27 -4.35
N LEU A 38 -27.34 7.33 -4.82
CA LEU A 38 -27.94 7.35 -6.14
C LEU A 38 -26.90 7.36 -7.27
N SER A 39 -25.78 8.05 -7.08
CA SER A 39 -24.67 8.08 -8.07
C SER A 39 -23.98 6.73 -8.20
N VAL A 40 -23.77 6.01 -7.10
CA VAL A 40 -23.22 4.64 -7.11
C VAL A 40 -24.24 3.65 -7.69
N ALA A 41 -25.52 3.78 -7.37
CA ALA A 41 -26.59 2.94 -7.91
C ALA A 41 -26.81 3.18 -9.41
N LEU A 42 -26.71 4.43 -9.90
CA LEU A 42 -26.79 4.77 -11.32
C LEU A 42 -25.57 4.27 -12.12
N LEU A 43 -24.38 4.21 -11.51
CA LEU A 43 -23.20 3.59 -12.15
C LEU A 43 -23.38 2.07 -12.32
N ILE A 44 -24.01 1.40 -11.35
CA ILE A 44 -24.30 -0.05 -11.41
C ILE A 44 -25.48 -0.34 -12.35
N CYS A 45 -26.52 0.51 -12.37
CA CYS A 45 -27.66 0.37 -13.29
C CYS A 45 -27.31 0.77 -14.75
N GLY A 46 -26.36 1.69 -14.96
CA GLY A 46 -25.88 2.05 -16.30
C GLY A 46 -25.16 0.91 -17.01
N LEU A 47 -24.48 0.05 -16.26
CA LEU A 47 -23.85 -1.17 -16.79
C LEU A 47 -24.85 -2.26 -17.14
N SER A 48 -26.01 -2.33 -16.47
CA SER A 48 -27.06 -3.31 -16.75
C SER A 48 -28.03 -2.86 -17.85
N ALA A 49 -28.25 -1.57 -18.06
CA ALA A 49 -29.12 -1.05 -19.12
C ALA A 49 -28.51 -1.14 -20.53
N GLY A 50 -27.16 -1.14 -20.63
CA GLY A 50 -26.47 -1.39 -21.91
C GLY A 50 -26.59 -2.81 -22.44
N LEU A 51 -26.88 -3.77 -21.58
CA LEU A 51 -27.07 -5.19 -21.94
C LEU A 51 -28.51 -5.56 -22.29
N ALA A 52 -29.49 -4.74 -21.90
CA ALA A 52 -30.92 -5.03 -22.14
C ALA A 52 -31.50 -4.35 -23.39
N ALA A 53 -30.80 -3.38 -24.01
CA ALA A 53 -31.31 -2.60 -25.14
C ALA A 53 -31.08 -3.23 -26.52
N GLN A 54 -30.50 -4.44 -26.60
CA GLN A 54 -30.20 -5.11 -27.87
C GLN A 54 -31.12 -6.27 -28.28
N ASN A 55 -32.25 -6.49 -27.56
CA ASN A 55 -33.12 -7.62 -27.85
C ASN A 55 -34.59 -7.26 -28.19
N ASN A 56 -34.82 -6.21 -28.98
CA ASN A 56 -36.15 -6.04 -29.62
C ASN A 56 -36.00 -5.41 -31.01
N GLY A 57 -35.98 -6.24 -32.03
CA GLY A 57 -36.05 -5.82 -33.43
C GLY A 57 -36.33 -7.00 -34.34
N SER A 58 -37.58 -7.05 -34.78
CA SER A 58 -38.27 -8.02 -35.60
C SER A 58 -37.55 -8.45 -36.88
N ASP A 59 -37.68 -9.73 -37.15
CA ASP A 59 -37.77 -10.49 -38.43
C ASP A 59 -37.68 -9.70 -39.74
N SER A 60 -36.64 -10.00 -40.54
CA SER A 60 -36.75 -10.24 -42.00
C SER A 60 -35.40 -10.69 -42.57
N THR A 61 -35.40 -11.90 -43.07
CA THR A 61 -34.64 -12.51 -44.16
C THR A 61 -33.28 -11.96 -44.59
N SER A 62 -32.30 -12.88 -44.55
CA SER A 62 -31.22 -13.05 -45.53
C SER A 62 -29.90 -12.36 -45.30
N LYS A 63 -28.95 -13.23 -45.25
CA LYS A 63 -27.47 -13.14 -45.43
C LYS A 63 -26.67 -13.32 -44.16
N THR A 64 -26.15 -14.53 -44.08
CA THR A 64 -25.09 -14.99 -43.19
C THR A 64 -23.89 -14.01 -43.20
N ASN A 65 -23.95 -12.99 -42.38
CA ASN A 65 -22.75 -12.31 -41.89
C ASN A 65 -22.46 -12.91 -40.51
N LYS A 66 -21.43 -13.77 -40.44
CA LYS A 66 -20.82 -14.13 -39.17
C LYS A 66 -20.17 -12.88 -38.58
N ASN A 67 -20.96 -11.99 -38.00
CA ASN A 67 -20.47 -11.08 -37.00
C ASN A 67 -20.13 -11.97 -35.80
N SER A 68 -18.84 -12.30 -35.65
CA SER A 68 -18.33 -12.79 -34.39
C SER A 68 -18.50 -11.62 -33.39
N GLN A 69 -19.62 -11.60 -32.68
CA GLN A 69 -19.79 -10.75 -31.52
C GLN A 69 -18.61 -11.06 -30.60
N SER A 70 -17.79 -10.06 -30.35
CA SER A 70 -16.67 -10.16 -29.43
C SER A 70 -17.23 -10.49 -28.04
N GLN A 71 -17.12 -11.74 -27.63
CA GLN A 71 -17.72 -12.21 -26.40
C GLN A 71 -16.82 -11.76 -25.22
N THR A 72 -17.37 -10.98 -24.31
CA THR A 72 -16.70 -10.63 -23.06
C THR A 72 -16.50 -11.88 -22.22
N LYS A 73 -15.28 -12.12 -21.77
CA LYS A 73 -14.95 -13.17 -20.82
C LYS A 73 -14.83 -12.57 -19.44
N PHE A 74 -15.37 -13.24 -18.45
CA PHE A 74 -15.25 -12.88 -17.05
C PHE A 74 -14.49 -13.95 -16.29
N GLU A 75 -13.74 -13.54 -15.28
CA GLU A 75 -13.05 -14.40 -14.32
C GLU A 75 -13.30 -13.90 -12.91
N LEU A 76 -14.01 -14.68 -12.11
CA LEU A 76 -14.08 -14.52 -10.66
C LEU A 76 -12.90 -15.26 -10.04
N TYR A 77 -12.12 -14.60 -9.19
CA TYR A 77 -10.96 -15.21 -8.54
C TYR A 77 -10.79 -14.68 -7.12
N GLY A 78 -9.94 -15.35 -6.35
CA GLY A 78 -9.62 -14.92 -5.01
C GLY A 78 -9.14 -16.07 -4.13
N PHE A 79 -9.15 -15.82 -2.85
CA PHE A 79 -8.87 -16.82 -1.84
C PHE A 79 -9.54 -16.49 -0.51
N ILE A 80 -9.82 -17.53 0.27
CA ILE A 80 -10.14 -17.43 1.69
C ILE A 80 -8.88 -17.81 2.46
N MET A 81 -8.49 -17.03 3.44
CA MET A 81 -7.30 -17.26 4.24
C MET A 81 -7.59 -17.08 5.73
N LEU A 82 -7.18 -18.07 6.49
CA LEU A 82 -7.13 -18.02 7.95
C LEU A 82 -5.66 -17.87 8.36
N ASP A 83 -5.37 -16.87 9.15
CA ASP A 83 -4.08 -16.63 9.77
C ASP A 83 -4.21 -16.78 11.27
N GLY A 84 -3.16 -17.29 11.91
CA GLY A 84 -3.05 -17.34 13.34
C GLY A 84 -1.58 -17.37 13.75
N GLY A 85 -1.28 -16.88 14.94
CA GLY A 85 0.11 -16.85 15.38
C GLY A 85 0.30 -16.20 16.73
N TYR A 86 1.56 -16.08 17.10
CA TYR A 86 2.02 -15.56 18.38
C TYR A 86 3.15 -14.55 18.17
N ASN A 87 2.96 -13.37 18.71
CA ASN A 87 3.98 -12.32 18.83
C ASN A 87 4.65 -12.51 20.20
N ALA A 88 5.95 -12.75 20.23
CA ALA A 88 6.69 -12.89 21.49
C ALA A 88 6.88 -11.54 22.20
N ASP A 89 7.01 -10.48 21.41
CA ASP A 89 7.32 -9.12 21.85
C ASP A 89 6.16 -8.17 21.53
N GLN A 90 6.38 -6.87 21.81
CA GLN A 90 5.37 -5.83 21.63
C GLN A 90 5.25 -5.36 20.20
N ILE A 91 4.03 -5.12 19.77
CA ILE A 91 3.66 -4.38 18.56
C ILE A 91 2.33 -3.68 18.82
N GLN A 92 2.08 -2.58 18.16
CA GLN A 92 0.80 -1.86 18.23
C GLN A 92 -0.38 -2.81 17.94
N GLY A 93 -1.41 -2.80 18.79
CA GLY A 93 -2.48 -3.81 18.81
C GLY A 93 -3.25 -4.01 17.50
N ASP A 94 -3.39 -2.95 16.68
CA ASP A 94 -4.03 -3.02 15.37
C ASP A 94 -3.24 -3.85 14.34
N TRP A 95 -1.99 -4.24 14.65
CA TRP A 95 -1.03 -4.85 13.73
C TRP A 95 -0.49 -6.20 14.21
N TYR A 96 -1.18 -6.89 15.13
CA TYR A 96 -0.76 -8.19 15.64
C TYR A 96 -0.55 -9.26 14.55
N ASP A 97 -1.26 -9.16 13.44
CA ASP A 97 -1.20 -10.10 12.32
C ASP A 97 -0.15 -9.75 11.24
N THR A 98 0.70 -8.73 11.50
CA THR A 98 1.79 -8.32 10.60
C THR A 98 3.10 -8.11 11.36
N VAL A 99 4.22 -7.98 10.63
CA VAL A 99 5.49 -7.46 11.15
C VAL A 99 5.80 -6.15 10.42
N ARG A 100 5.64 -5.04 11.14
CA ARG A 100 5.89 -3.69 10.64
C ARG A 100 6.83 -2.96 11.60
N PRO A 101 8.11 -2.76 11.24
CA PRO A 101 9.04 -2.01 12.06
C PRO A 101 8.56 -0.64 12.52
N THR A 102 7.81 0.09 11.68
CA THR A 102 7.21 1.38 12.05
C THR A 102 6.12 1.28 13.13
N LYS A 103 5.65 0.07 13.47
CA LYS A 103 4.61 -0.21 14.47
C LYS A 103 5.13 -0.91 15.71
N LEU A 104 6.44 -1.09 15.79
CA LEU A 104 7.13 -1.51 17.01
C LEU A 104 7.23 -0.34 17.99
N PRO A 105 7.42 -0.61 19.30
CA PRO A 105 7.53 0.43 20.30
C PRO A 105 8.60 1.49 19.98
N ALA A 106 8.29 2.76 20.19
CA ALA A 106 9.24 3.86 20.14
C ALA A 106 9.97 4.07 21.47
N PHE A 107 9.43 3.51 22.56
CA PHE A 107 10.03 3.53 23.90
C PHE A 107 9.61 2.28 24.69
N SER A 108 10.36 2.00 25.74
CA SER A 108 10.13 0.79 26.56
C SER A 108 8.71 0.74 27.14
N GLY A 109 7.98 -0.35 26.84
CA GLY A 109 6.66 -0.62 27.40
C GLY A 109 5.49 0.10 26.71
N GLU A 110 5.69 0.75 25.56
CA GLU A 110 4.66 1.49 24.85
C GLU A 110 3.42 0.65 24.55
N PHE A 111 3.60 -0.59 24.15
CA PHE A 111 2.52 -1.53 23.80
C PHE A 111 2.47 -2.77 24.71
N ALA A 112 2.96 -2.62 25.98
CA ALA A 112 2.95 -3.71 26.94
C ALA A 112 1.54 -4.27 27.20
N PRO A 113 1.40 -5.59 27.54
CA PRO A 113 2.48 -6.54 27.78
C PRO A 113 2.96 -7.24 26.50
N ASP A 114 4.12 -7.92 26.59
CA ASP A 114 4.60 -8.87 25.60
C ASP A 114 3.71 -10.11 25.53
N GLY A 115 3.80 -10.85 24.42
CA GLY A 115 3.18 -12.17 24.32
C GLY A 115 1.71 -12.13 23.92
N ASN A 116 1.42 -11.92 22.62
CA ASN A 116 0.05 -11.79 22.13
C ASN A 116 -0.28 -12.81 21.05
N TRP A 117 -1.35 -13.59 21.24
CA TRP A 117 -1.94 -14.42 20.19
C TRP A 117 -2.84 -13.60 19.29
N PHE A 118 -2.87 -13.95 18.00
CA PHE A 118 -3.82 -13.38 17.05
C PHE A 118 -4.42 -14.48 16.17
N TYR A 119 -5.62 -14.18 15.66
CA TYR A 119 -6.29 -14.95 14.61
C TYR A 119 -7.04 -13.97 13.71
N GLY A 120 -7.03 -14.20 12.40
CA GLY A 120 -7.71 -13.32 11.46
C GLY A 120 -8.00 -13.96 10.11
N VAL A 121 -8.94 -13.36 9.41
CA VAL A 121 -9.27 -13.69 8.02
C VAL A 121 -9.06 -12.49 7.10
N ARG A 122 -8.35 -11.48 7.59
CA ARG A 122 -8.21 -10.16 6.95
C ARG A 122 -7.53 -10.23 5.58
N GLN A 123 -6.69 -11.23 5.32
CA GLN A 123 -6.05 -11.43 4.03
C GLN A 123 -7.00 -11.96 2.95
N THR A 124 -8.20 -12.46 3.32
CA THR A 124 -9.20 -12.96 2.37
C THR A 124 -9.48 -11.93 1.28
N ARG A 125 -9.49 -12.39 0.02
CA ARG A 125 -9.51 -11.54 -1.17
C ARG A 125 -10.49 -12.02 -2.21
N PHE A 126 -11.15 -11.08 -2.89
CA PHE A 126 -12.02 -11.30 -4.02
C PHE A 126 -11.66 -10.38 -5.18
N GLY A 127 -11.71 -10.90 -6.39
CA GLY A 127 -11.48 -10.14 -7.59
C GLY A 127 -12.34 -10.61 -8.76
N LEU A 128 -12.65 -9.66 -9.63
CA LEU A 128 -13.33 -9.88 -10.90
C LEU A 128 -12.48 -9.26 -12.00
N LYS A 129 -12.17 -10.05 -13.03
CA LYS A 129 -11.56 -9.57 -14.27
C LYS A 129 -12.53 -9.71 -15.42
N SER A 130 -12.42 -8.81 -16.40
CA SER A 130 -13.08 -8.99 -17.69
C SER A 130 -12.09 -8.77 -18.84
N SER A 131 -12.36 -9.39 -19.99
CA SER A 131 -11.64 -9.16 -21.23
C SER A 131 -12.62 -9.18 -22.39
N THR A 132 -12.63 -8.11 -23.17
CA THR A 132 -13.49 -7.92 -24.33
C THR A 132 -12.62 -7.53 -25.52
N PRO A 133 -12.49 -8.35 -26.57
CA PRO A 133 -11.78 -7.96 -27.78
C PRO A 133 -12.45 -6.78 -28.48
N THR A 134 -11.65 -5.77 -28.84
CA THR A 134 -12.11 -4.58 -29.58
C THR A 134 -11.25 -4.35 -30.84
N SER A 135 -11.67 -3.42 -31.69
CA SER A 135 -10.92 -3.05 -32.91
C SER A 135 -9.58 -2.35 -32.62
N VAL A 136 -9.38 -1.86 -31.38
CA VAL A 136 -8.16 -1.12 -30.96
C VAL A 136 -7.35 -1.88 -29.90
N GLY A 137 -7.65 -3.15 -29.70
CA GLY A 137 -7.03 -4.03 -28.71
C GLY A 137 -8.04 -4.53 -27.69
N ASP A 138 -7.60 -5.39 -26.79
CA ASP A 138 -8.45 -5.93 -25.74
C ASP A 138 -8.77 -4.85 -24.70
N LEU A 139 -10.06 -4.68 -24.39
CA LEU A 139 -10.51 -3.94 -23.21
C LEU A 139 -10.50 -4.91 -22.03
N THR A 140 -9.59 -4.71 -21.10
CA THR A 140 -9.52 -5.51 -19.87
C THR A 140 -9.87 -4.67 -18.66
N THR A 141 -10.55 -5.27 -17.69
CA THR A 141 -10.83 -4.61 -16.41
C THR A 141 -10.48 -5.52 -15.24
N GLN A 142 -10.12 -4.92 -14.12
CA GLN A 142 -9.88 -5.63 -12.88
C GLN A 142 -10.49 -4.85 -11.73
N PHE A 143 -11.33 -5.54 -10.94
CA PHE A 143 -11.83 -5.06 -9.68
C PHE A 143 -11.45 -6.06 -8.59
N GLU A 144 -10.72 -5.61 -7.56
CA GLU A 144 -10.23 -6.48 -6.49
C GLU A 144 -10.31 -5.76 -5.15
N PHE A 145 -10.78 -6.48 -4.14
CA PHE A 145 -10.79 -6.03 -2.76
C PHE A 145 -10.38 -7.16 -1.80
N GLU A 146 -9.98 -6.78 -0.61
CA GLU A 146 -9.64 -7.68 0.49
C GLU A 146 -10.26 -7.18 1.78
N LEU A 147 -10.10 -7.94 2.87
CA LEU A 147 -10.69 -7.61 4.17
C LEU A 147 -9.70 -6.96 5.14
N PHE A 148 -8.55 -6.50 4.65
CA PHE A 148 -7.48 -5.95 5.47
C PHE A 148 -7.63 -4.45 5.67
N GLY A 149 -8.33 -4.03 6.75
CA GLY A 149 -8.48 -2.61 7.11
C GLY A 149 -7.15 -1.93 7.41
N THR A 150 -7.01 -0.68 6.94
CA THR A 150 -5.83 0.18 7.17
C THR A 150 -6.30 1.61 7.41
N GLY A 151 -5.40 2.49 7.86
CA GLY A 151 -5.76 3.86 8.22
C GLY A 151 -6.68 3.86 9.44
N VAL A 152 -7.84 4.50 9.32
CA VAL A 152 -8.85 4.55 10.39
C VAL A 152 -9.48 3.18 10.71
N ASP A 153 -9.40 2.23 9.78
CA ASP A 153 -9.88 0.85 9.93
C ASP A 153 -8.74 -0.14 10.29
N ALA A 154 -7.57 0.35 10.71
CA ALA A 154 -6.48 -0.52 11.13
C ALA A 154 -6.96 -1.50 12.22
N GLY A 155 -6.49 -2.75 12.16
CA GLY A 155 -6.93 -3.81 13.09
C GLY A 155 -8.28 -4.45 12.75
N GLN A 156 -9.11 -3.83 11.90
CA GLN A 156 -10.46 -4.30 11.61
C GLN A 156 -10.54 -5.16 10.34
N THR A 157 -11.58 -6.00 10.29
CA THR A 157 -11.93 -6.80 9.11
C THR A 157 -12.93 -6.01 8.28
N THR A 158 -12.42 -5.12 7.41
CA THR A 158 -13.20 -4.22 6.57
C THR A 158 -12.79 -4.30 5.11
N LEU A 159 -13.71 -3.95 4.21
CA LEU A 159 -13.43 -3.95 2.77
C LEU A 159 -12.39 -2.88 2.41
N ARG A 160 -11.31 -3.30 1.77
CA ARG A 160 -10.29 -2.42 1.22
C ARG A 160 -10.13 -2.63 -0.27
N LEU A 161 -10.30 -1.57 -1.05
CA LEU A 161 -10.07 -1.60 -2.48
C LEU A 161 -8.59 -1.81 -2.79
N ARG A 162 -8.28 -2.80 -3.62
CA ARG A 162 -6.94 -3.06 -4.15
C ARG A 162 -6.79 -2.54 -5.57
N HIS A 163 -7.65 -3.03 -6.46
CA HIS A 163 -7.66 -2.65 -7.87
C HIS A 163 -9.07 -2.21 -8.29
N ALA A 164 -9.15 -1.09 -8.98
CA ALA A 164 -10.28 -0.65 -9.78
C ALA A 164 -9.65 -0.04 -11.04
N TYR A 165 -9.37 -0.87 -12.03
CA TYR A 165 -8.47 -0.54 -13.11
C TYR A 165 -8.94 -1.13 -14.45
N GLY A 166 -8.70 -0.42 -15.53
CA GLY A 166 -8.97 -0.88 -16.88
C GLY A 166 -7.86 -0.53 -17.86
N GLU A 167 -7.70 -1.37 -18.89
CA GLU A 167 -6.77 -1.15 -20.00
C GLU A 167 -7.48 -1.26 -21.34
N LEU A 168 -7.10 -0.42 -22.28
CA LEU A 168 -7.47 -0.49 -23.68
C LEU A 168 -6.23 -0.30 -24.56
N GLY A 169 -5.80 -1.33 -25.26
CA GLY A 169 -4.58 -1.29 -26.04
C GLY A 169 -3.35 -0.97 -25.18
N ALA A 170 -2.67 0.14 -25.50
CA ALA A 170 -1.49 0.59 -24.75
C ALA A 170 -1.79 1.54 -23.58
N PHE A 171 -3.04 1.85 -23.31
CA PHE A 171 -3.42 2.78 -22.25
C PHE A 171 -4.15 2.07 -21.12
N GLY A 172 -3.93 2.55 -19.88
CA GLY A 172 -4.62 2.07 -18.70
C GLY A 172 -4.99 3.22 -17.78
N ALA A 173 -6.08 3.07 -17.01
CA ALA A 173 -6.51 4.06 -16.05
C ALA A 173 -7.22 3.42 -14.86
N GLY A 174 -7.11 4.06 -13.69
CA GLY A 174 -7.72 3.62 -12.44
C GLY A 174 -6.70 3.39 -11.34
N GLN A 175 -7.09 2.68 -10.28
CA GLN A 175 -6.21 2.32 -9.17
C GLN A 175 -5.58 0.95 -9.40
N THR A 176 -4.25 0.90 -9.40
CA THR A 176 -3.47 -0.35 -9.47
C THR A 176 -2.06 -0.12 -8.94
N TRP A 177 -1.15 -1.09 -9.11
CA TRP A 177 0.25 -0.96 -8.74
C TRP A 177 0.92 0.23 -9.44
N SER A 178 1.66 1.03 -8.68
CA SER A 178 2.54 2.06 -9.24
C SER A 178 3.62 1.42 -10.12
N PRO A 179 4.01 2.01 -11.26
CA PRO A 179 5.20 1.58 -12.00
C PRO A 179 6.52 1.68 -11.22
N PHE A 180 6.56 2.48 -10.16
CA PHE A 180 7.73 2.56 -9.27
C PHE A 180 7.93 1.30 -8.42
N MET A 181 6.93 0.41 -8.38
CA MET A 181 6.88 -0.80 -7.57
C MET A 181 7.00 -2.05 -8.44
N ASP A 182 7.85 -2.99 -8.04
CA ASP A 182 7.91 -4.34 -8.62
C ASP A 182 7.29 -5.36 -7.65
N ILE A 183 6.03 -5.78 -7.91
CA ILE A 183 5.33 -6.77 -7.08
C ILE A 183 5.99 -8.15 -7.12
N ASP A 184 6.71 -8.48 -8.20
CA ASP A 184 7.26 -9.82 -8.40
C ASP A 184 8.44 -10.12 -7.47
N VAL A 185 9.04 -9.10 -6.80
CA VAL A 185 10.07 -9.31 -5.76
C VAL A 185 9.49 -9.62 -4.38
N PHE A 186 8.16 -9.57 -4.22
CA PHE A 186 7.53 -9.99 -2.98
C PHE A 186 7.76 -11.50 -2.75
N PRO A 187 8.28 -11.93 -1.57
CA PRO A 187 8.60 -13.33 -1.30
C PRO A 187 7.36 -14.22 -1.24
N ASN A 188 7.55 -15.53 -1.38
CA ASN A 188 6.49 -16.51 -1.16
C ASN A 188 6.23 -16.69 0.34
N SER A 189 5.50 -15.75 0.93
CA SER A 189 5.23 -15.60 2.36
C SER A 189 3.76 -15.79 2.68
N VAL A 190 3.44 -16.12 3.93
CA VAL A 190 2.08 -16.07 4.49
C VAL A 190 1.82 -14.76 5.23
N GLU A 191 2.86 -13.99 5.49
CA GLU A 191 2.75 -12.66 6.07
C GLU A 191 2.11 -11.68 5.07
N TYR A 192 1.26 -10.78 5.57
CA TYR A 192 0.49 -9.88 4.71
C TYR A 192 1.29 -8.67 4.24
N TRP A 193 2.06 -8.05 5.17
CA TRP A 193 2.69 -6.76 4.92
C TRP A 193 3.97 -6.92 4.08
N GLY A 194 4.88 -7.80 4.52
CA GLY A 194 6.08 -8.15 3.78
C GLY A 194 7.27 -7.22 4.00
N PRO A 195 8.25 -7.24 3.07
CA PRO A 195 9.54 -6.60 3.24
C PRO A 195 9.46 -5.09 3.47
N THR A 196 10.07 -4.59 4.54
CA THR A 196 10.00 -3.16 4.92
C THR A 196 10.69 -2.23 3.92
N GLY A 197 11.82 -2.65 3.33
CA GLY A 197 12.60 -1.85 2.37
C GLY A 197 12.13 -1.94 0.92
N MET A 198 10.94 -2.52 0.67
CA MET A 198 10.36 -2.68 -0.65
C MET A 198 9.56 -1.44 -1.04
N ALA A 199 9.67 -0.98 -2.30
CA ALA A 199 8.66 -0.10 -2.88
C ALA A 199 7.36 -0.90 -3.07
N PHE A 200 6.26 -0.47 -2.42
CA PHE A 200 4.99 -1.19 -2.44
C PHE A 200 3.81 -0.24 -2.31
N PHE A 201 3.26 0.21 -3.44
CA PHE A 201 2.17 1.16 -3.42
C PHE A 201 1.17 0.94 -4.57
N ARG A 202 -0.11 1.11 -4.29
CA ARG A 202 -1.18 1.19 -5.30
C ARG A 202 -1.71 2.60 -5.34
N ASN A 203 -1.71 3.19 -6.53
CA ASN A 203 -2.15 4.55 -6.71
C ASN A 203 -3.19 4.68 -7.84
N VAL A 204 -3.99 5.74 -7.79
CA VAL A 204 -4.86 6.16 -8.88
C VAL A 204 -3.99 6.80 -9.96
N GLN A 205 -4.11 6.34 -11.19
CA GLN A 205 -3.18 6.72 -12.26
C GLN A 205 -3.79 6.60 -13.66
N VAL A 206 -3.17 7.27 -14.59
CA VAL A 206 -3.27 7.03 -16.03
C VAL A 206 -1.90 6.61 -16.52
N ARG A 207 -1.82 5.50 -17.28
CA ARG A 207 -0.54 4.97 -17.77
C ARG A 207 -0.54 4.72 -19.27
N TYR A 208 0.65 4.80 -19.84
CA TYR A 208 0.98 4.41 -21.20
C TYR A 208 1.98 3.27 -21.18
N MET A 209 1.65 2.18 -21.89
CA MET A 209 2.41 0.92 -21.94
C MET A 209 2.83 0.61 -23.37
N PRO A 210 3.88 1.26 -23.91
CA PRO A 210 4.33 1.05 -25.29
C PRO A 210 4.87 -0.36 -25.51
N ILE A 211 5.36 -1.01 -24.45
CA ILE A 211 5.89 -2.38 -24.51
C ILE A 211 5.17 -3.20 -23.44
N LYS A 212 4.56 -4.32 -23.84
CA LYS A 212 3.84 -5.25 -22.95
C LYS A 212 4.42 -6.66 -23.09
N GLY A 213 4.44 -7.41 -22.00
CA GLY A 213 4.92 -8.78 -21.91
C GLY A 213 6.05 -8.95 -20.90
N ASP A 214 6.89 -9.98 -21.08
CA ASP A 214 8.04 -10.25 -20.18
C ASP A 214 9.04 -9.09 -20.20
N THR A 215 9.30 -8.51 -21.37
CA THR A 215 9.93 -7.19 -21.49
C THR A 215 8.80 -6.17 -21.57
N ARG A 216 8.82 -5.16 -20.70
CA ARG A 216 7.76 -4.15 -20.61
C ARG A 216 8.31 -2.76 -20.34
N MET A 217 7.53 -1.78 -20.73
CA MET A 217 7.75 -0.38 -20.39
C MET A 217 6.42 0.25 -20.03
N THR A 218 6.38 0.97 -18.91
CA THR A 218 5.21 1.72 -18.47
C THR A 218 5.65 3.12 -18.05
N ILE A 219 4.86 4.12 -18.40
CA ILE A 219 4.98 5.50 -17.92
C ILE A 219 3.62 5.87 -17.36
N ALA A 220 3.57 6.45 -16.15
CA ALA A 220 2.32 6.83 -15.50
C ALA A 220 2.37 8.24 -14.93
N ILE A 221 1.19 8.84 -14.93
CA ILE A 221 0.86 10.03 -14.15
C ILE A 221 -0.02 9.54 -13.01
N GLU A 222 0.43 9.76 -11.77
CA GLU A 222 -0.18 9.24 -10.56
C GLU A 222 -0.75 10.36 -9.68
N ARG A 223 -1.76 10.01 -8.88
CA ARG A 223 -2.33 10.94 -7.91
C ARG A 223 -1.25 11.33 -6.89
N PRO A 224 -0.97 12.64 -6.71
CA PRO A 224 -0.01 13.10 -5.72
C PRO A 224 -0.53 12.93 -4.30
N GLY A 225 0.37 12.92 -3.33
CA GLY A 225 0.07 12.87 -1.90
C GLY A 225 1.35 12.65 -1.12
N ALA A 226 1.54 13.40 -0.05
CA ALA A 226 2.70 13.31 0.81
C ALA A 226 2.29 13.41 2.28
N SER A 227 3.18 12.96 3.14
CA SER A 227 3.06 13.08 4.60
C SER A 227 4.27 13.83 5.17
N GLY A 228 4.05 14.57 6.26
CA GLY A 228 5.08 15.33 6.94
C GLY A 228 5.07 15.07 8.45
N ASP A 229 6.26 15.16 9.05
CA ASP A 229 6.45 15.10 10.48
C ASP A 229 6.76 16.52 11.00
N GLN A 230 5.99 16.98 11.98
CA GLN A 230 6.21 18.25 12.64
C GLN A 230 7.32 18.19 13.70
N GLY A 231 7.77 16.97 14.03
CA GLY A 231 8.88 16.71 14.93
C GLY A 231 8.78 17.42 16.27
N VAL A 232 9.86 18.04 16.73
CA VAL A 232 9.92 18.77 18.00
C VAL A 232 9.09 20.06 17.99
N TYR A 233 8.52 20.45 16.85
CA TYR A 233 7.70 21.66 16.67
C TYR A 233 6.19 21.37 16.61
N ALA A 234 5.75 20.15 16.88
CA ALA A 234 4.35 19.74 16.77
C ALA A 234 3.36 20.58 17.60
N ASP A 235 3.84 21.20 18.70
CA ASP A 235 3.03 22.05 19.58
C ASP A 235 2.95 23.52 19.12
N ARG A 236 3.64 23.91 18.06
CA ARG A 236 3.65 25.28 17.54
C ARG A 236 2.36 25.59 16.81
N VAL A 237 1.73 26.69 17.18
CA VAL A 237 0.42 27.08 16.63
C VAL A 237 0.49 27.47 15.15
N GLU A 238 1.59 28.06 14.70
CA GLU A 238 1.80 28.47 13.32
C GLU A 238 1.80 27.27 12.33
N LEU A 239 2.19 26.07 12.78
CA LEU A 239 2.12 24.87 11.96
C LEU A 239 0.68 24.38 11.73
N GLN A 240 -0.29 24.85 12.52
CA GLN A 240 -1.69 24.47 12.33
C GLN A 240 -2.31 25.08 11.06
N ASP A 241 -1.69 26.11 10.50
CA ASP A 241 -2.15 26.78 9.29
C ASP A 241 -1.39 26.34 8.02
N VAL A 242 -0.40 25.46 8.16
CA VAL A 242 0.28 24.84 7.02
C VAL A 242 -0.61 23.76 6.41
N ARG A 243 -0.81 23.82 5.10
CA ARG A 243 -1.67 22.91 4.32
C ARG A 243 -0.91 22.30 3.16
N ALA A 244 -1.09 21.00 2.95
CA ALA A 244 -0.55 20.33 1.77
C ALA A 244 -1.18 20.92 0.49
N HIS A 245 -0.36 21.22 -0.50
CA HIS A 245 -0.72 21.65 -1.83
C HIS A 245 -0.05 20.74 -2.86
N PHE A 246 -0.80 20.31 -3.88
CA PHE A 246 -0.28 19.37 -4.90
C PHE A 246 -0.58 19.92 -6.30
N PRO A 247 0.23 20.87 -6.81
CA PRO A 247 -0.02 21.53 -8.11
C PRO A 247 0.26 20.61 -9.29
N LEU A 248 1.08 19.58 -9.11
CA LEU A 248 1.47 18.63 -10.15
C LEU A 248 1.22 17.19 -9.69
N PRO A 249 0.89 16.28 -10.64
CA PRO A 249 0.84 14.86 -10.35
C PRO A 249 2.25 14.28 -10.17
N ASP A 250 2.35 13.13 -9.51
CA ASP A 250 3.56 12.32 -9.48
C ASP A 250 3.78 11.68 -10.86
N LEU A 251 5.03 11.61 -11.33
CA LEU A 251 5.41 10.97 -12.59
C LEU A 251 6.29 9.76 -12.31
N SER A 252 5.86 8.57 -12.75
CA SER A 252 6.61 7.33 -12.59
C SER A 252 6.82 6.60 -13.91
N ALA A 253 7.88 5.80 -13.99
CA ALA A 253 8.17 4.95 -15.13
C ALA A 253 8.91 3.68 -14.71
N GLU A 254 8.68 2.59 -15.45
CA GLU A 254 9.42 1.33 -15.33
C GLU A 254 9.90 0.86 -16.70
N TYR A 255 11.02 0.15 -16.71
CA TYR A 255 11.47 -0.66 -17.82
C TYR A 255 12.01 -2.00 -17.31
N ARG A 256 11.36 -3.10 -17.74
CA ARG A 256 11.77 -4.48 -17.46
C ARG A 256 12.36 -5.14 -18.71
N TYR A 257 13.51 -5.77 -18.55
CA TYR A 257 14.11 -6.64 -19.55
C TYR A 257 13.99 -8.09 -19.09
N GLY A 258 12.98 -8.80 -19.63
CA GLY A 258 12.65 -10.18 -19.28
C GLY A 258 13.28 -11.20 -20.22
N LYS A 259 13.77 -12.31 -19.66
CA LYS A 259 14.37 -13.47 -20.36
C LYS A 259 14.04 -14.77 -19.63
N SER A 260 14.45 -15.90 -20.20
CA SER A 260 14.25 -17.23 -19.59
C SER A 260 14.91 -17.41 -18.22
N TRP A 261 16.00 -16.69 -17.95
CA TRP A 261 16.69 -16.71 -16.65
C TRP A 261 16.04 -15.82 -15.60
N GLY A 262 15.02 -15.04 -15.96
CA GLY A 262 14.37 -14.07 -15.09
C GLY A 262 14.27 -12.70 -15.75
N TYR A 263 14.43 -11.65 -14.97
CA TYR A 263 14.42 -10.26 -15.48
C TYR A 263 15.30 -9.33 -14.65
N ILE A 264 15.61 -8.17 -15.23
CA ILE A 264 16.07 -6.98 -14.53
C ILE A 264 15.06 -5.87 -14.84
N GLU A 265 14.66 -5.12 -13.82
CA GLU A 265 13.76 -3.97 -13.93
C GLU A 265 14.40 -2.76 -13.25
N ALA A 266 14.34 -1.63 -13.95
CA ALA A 266 14.64 -0.33 -13.39
C ALA A 266 13.36 0.51 -13.40
N ALA A 267 13.07 1.18 -12.29
CA ALA A 267 11.96 2.11 -12.20
C ALA A 267 12.37 3.40 -11.51
N GLY A 268 11.64 4.47 -11.80
CA GLY A 268 11.88 5.78 -11.22
C GLY A 268 10.60 6.55 -10.99
N ILE A 269 10.66 7.49 -10.06
CA ILE A 269 9.57 8.42 -9.74
C ILE A 269 10.11 9.82 -9.49
N VAL A 270 9.34 10.83 -9.88
CA VAL A 270 9.57 12.24 -9.54
C VAL A 270 8.27 12.82 -9.02
N ARG A 271 8.35 13.59 -7.94
CA ARG A 271 7.22 14.15 -7.20
C ARG A 271 7.49 15.61 -6.89
N TRP A 272 6.45 16.44 -6.97
CA TRP A 272 6.49 17.83 -6.51
C TRP A 272 5.64 17.94 -5.25
N ILE A 273 6.28 18.08 -4.10
CA ILE A 273 5.63 18.13 -2.79
C ILE A 273 5.65 19.59 -2.35
N GLU A 274 4.47 20.18 -2.19
CA GLU A 274 4.32 21.60 -1.84
C GLU A 274 3.36 21.75 -0.68
N TRP A 275 3.55 22.79 0.12
CA TRP A 275 2.66 23.20 1.18
C TRP A 275 2.56 24.71 1.24
N GLU A 276 1.37 25.20 1.57
CA GLU A 276 1.05 26.61 1.72
C GLU A 276 0.84 26.94 3.18
N ASP A 277 1.28 28.13 3.59
CA ASP A 277 0.93 28.74 4.85
C ASP A 277 -0.28 29.67 4.62
N VAL A 278 -1.44 29.27 5.17
CA VAL A 278 -2.69 30.03 5.04
C VAL A 278 -2.97 30.87 6.30
N GLY A 279 -2.00 30.95 7.20
CA GLY A 279 -2.05 31.73 8.43
C GLY A 279 -2.04 33.24 8.19
N THR A 280 -2.29 33.98 9.26
CA THR A 280 -2.24 35.46 9.25
C THR A 280 -1.25 35.97 10.28
N ASP A 281 -0.47 35.10 10.88
CA ASP A 281 0.59 35.43 11.81
C ASP A 281 1.82 36.02 11.07
N PRO A 282 2.88 36.46 11.78
CA PRO A 282 4.06 37.03 11.14
C PRO A 282 5.01 36.00 10.48
N PHE A 283 4.73 34.71 10.59
CA PHE A 283 5.53 33.69 9.96
C PHE A 283 5.06 33.42 8.52
N ASN A 284 5.94 32.90 7.70
CA ASN A 284 5.62 32.34 6.38
C ASN A 284 6.35 30.99 6.26
N LEU A 285 5.60 29.91 6.46
CA LEU A 285 6.11 28.53 6.48
C LEU A 285 5.79 27.80 5.16
N GLU A 286 5.35 28.53 4.12
CA GLU A 286 5.15 27.91 2.80
C GLU A 286 6.47 27.33 2.25
N GLY A 287 6.39 26.32 1.42
CA GLY A 287 7.57 25.72 0.82
C GLY A 287 7.26 24.54 -0.10
N ASP A 288 8.32 24.05 -0.69
CA ASP A 288 8.27 22.89 -1.57
C ASP A 288 9.49 22.00 -1.39
N ALA A 289 9.37 20.75 -1.84
CA ALA A 289 10.45 19.80 -1.96
C ALA A 289 10.27 18.93 -3.21
N LEU A 290 11.37 18.65 -3.89
CA LEU A 290 11.39 17.66 -4.96
C LEU A 290 11.60 16.27 -4.33
N GLY A 291 10.58 15.41 -4.46
CA GLY A 291 10.74 13.99 -4.14
C GLY A 291 11.19 13.23 -5.38
N TRP A 292 12.09 12.28 -5.22
CA TRP A 292 12.51 11.38 -6.28
C TRP A 292 12.97 10.04 -5.75
N GLY A 293 12.87 8.99 -6.58
CA GLY A 293 13.38 7.67 -6.23
C GLY A 293 13.73 6.86 -7.45
N VAL A 294 14.66 5.94 -7.26
CA VAL A 294 15.08 4.93 -8.26
C VAL A 294 15.09 3.56 -7.61
N THR A 295 14.51 2.57 -8.28
CA THR A 295 14.58 1.16 -7.90
C THR A 295 15.29 0.34 -8.98
N LEU A 296 16.05 -0.66 -8.54
CA LEU A 296 16.57 -1.72 -9.38
C LEU A 296 16.12 -3.05 -8.77
N SER A 297 15.40 -3.86 -9.53
CA SER A 297 14.87 -5.14 -9.06
C SER A 297 15.11 -6.28 -10.04
N SER A 298 15.04 -7.50 -9.53
CA SER A 298 15.28 -8.70 -10.32
C SER A 298 14.70 -9.94 -9.64
N ASN A 299 14.15 -10.86 -10.47
CA ASN A 299 13.96 -12.26 -10.10
C ASN A 299 14.88 -13.13 -10.95
N LEU A 300 15.90 -13.71 -10.31
CA LEU A 300 16.86 -14.61 -10.95
C LEU A 300 16.42 -16.07 -10.75
N LYS A 301 16.19 -16.80 -11.83
CA LYS A 301 15.72 -18.20 -11.80
C LYS A 301 16.90 -19.17 -11.87
N PHE A 302 16.96 -20.09 -10.90
CA PHE A 302 17.91 -21.20 -10.83
C PHE A 302 17.16 -22.53 -10.79
N GLY A 303 16.85 -23.08 -11.98
CA GLY A 303 15.97 -24.24 -12.08
C GLY A 303 14.54 -23.88 -11.62
N LYS A 304 14.12 -24.38 -10.45
CA LYS A 304 12.82 -24.07 -9.84
C LYS A 304 12.90 -22.99 -8.76
N ASP A 305 14.10 -22.63 -8.36
CA ASP A 305 14.33 -21.63 -7.31
C ASP A 305 14.39 -20.24 -7.89
N VAL A 306 14.03 -19.25 -7.08
CA VAL A 306 14.01 -17.84 -7.47
C VAL A 306 14.70 -17.00 -6.40
N LEU A 307 15.74 -16.27 -6.79
CA LEU A 307 16.31 -15.22 -5.97
C LEU A 307 15.66 -13.88 -6.34
N ARG A 308 15.02 -13.24 -5.36
CA ARG A 308 14.31 -11.98 -5.47
C ARG A 308 15.13 -10.86 -4.86
N LEU A 309 15.39 -9.83 -5.63
CA LEU A 309 16.26 -8.73 -5.23
C LEU A 309 15.61 -7.38 -5.56
N GLN A 310 15.71 -6.42 -4.65
CA GLN A 310 15.42 -5.01 -4.93
C GLN A 310 16.38 -4.13 -4.13
N GLY A 311 16.91 -3.10 -4.77
CA GLY A 311 17.56 -1.95 -4.15
C GLY A 311 16.82 -0.69 -4.51
N LEU A 312 16.74 0.24 -3.58
CA LEU A 312 16.04 1.52 -3.74
C LEU A 312 16.86 2.63 -3.09
N VAL A 313 16.92 3.78 -3.75
CA VAL A 313 17.44 5.03 -3.20
C VAL A 313 16.51 6.17 -3.62
N GLY A 314 16.34 7.16 -2.75
CA GLY A 314 15.51 8.32 -3.05
C GLY A 314 15.40 9.27 -1.87
N GLU A 315 14.57 10.29 -2.04
CA GLU A 315 14.16 11.21 -0.99
C GLU A 315 12.72 11.65 -1.21
N GLY A 316 11.95 11.85 -0.13
CA GLY A 316 10.55 12.23 -0.22
C GLY A 316 9.67 11.20 -0.94
N VAL A 317 9.98 9.90 -0.82
CA VAL A 317 9.23 8.79 -1.45
C VAL A 317 8.76 7.73 -0.45
N GLN A 318 8.75 8.05 0.83
CA GLN A 318 8.36 7.16 1.91
C GLN A 318 6.92 6.65 1.77
N ASN A 319 6.00 7.46 1.23
CA ASN A 319 4.63 7.05 0.93
C ASN A 319 4.53 5.94 -0.13
N TYR A 320 5.57 5.72 -0.92
CA TYR A 320 5.66 4.63 -1.89
C TYR A 320 6.34 3.38 -1.32
N MET A 321 6.89 3.46 -0.10
CA MET A 321 7.49 2.33 0.59
C MET A 321 6.43 1.47 1.26
N ASN A 322 6.76 0.21 1.45
CA ASN A 322 5.90 -0.74 2.15
C ASN A 322 5.70 -0.37 3.63
N ASP A 323 6.77 0.07 4.29
CA ASP A 323 6.72 0.44 5.71
C ASP A 323 7.69 1.58 6.02
N ALA A 324 7.25 2.83 5.83
CA ALA A 324 7.98 4.04 6.16
C ALA A 324 7.03 5.09 6.76
N PRO A 325 7.53 6.03 7.60
CA PRO A 325 6.65 6.95 8.30
C PRO A 325 6.20 8.15 7.45
N VAL A 326 7.11 9.01 7.01
CA VAL A 326 6.79 10.31 6.38
C VAL A 326 7.78 10.67 5.28
N ASP A 327 7.31 11.46 4.29
CA ASP A 327 8.13 11.96 3.18
C ASP A 327 8.97 13.19 3.56
N ILE A 328 8.39 14.06 4.41
CA ILE A 328 8.93 15.38 4.75
C ILE A 328 9.23 15.45 6.25
N GLY A 329 10.45 15.80 6.59
CA GLY A 329 10.87 16.17 7.92
C GLY A 329 11.00 17.69 8.07
N ILE A 330 11.45 18.15 9.24
CA ILE A 330 11.64 19.58 9.55
C ILE A 330 13.11 19.87 9.86
N GLU A 331 13.59 21.02 9.41
CA GLU A 331 14.87 21.59 9.78
C GLU A 331 14.72 22.99 10.34
N ASN A 332 15.62 23.37 11.26
CA ASN A 332 15.77 24.74 11.74
C ASN A 332 16.39 25.62 10.68
N GLN A 333 15.93 26.89 10.61
CA GLN A 333 16.57 27.97 9.85
C GLN A 333 17.04 29.08 10.81
N PRO A 334 18.18 28.93 11.50
CA PRO A 334 18.66 29.90 12.46
C PRO A 334 18.86 31.27 11.82
N GLY A 335 18.30 32.32 12.45
CA GLY A 335 18.39 33.70 11.98
C GLY A 335 17.32 34.11 10.95
N ASN A 336 16.49 33.20 10.46
CA ASN A 336 15.32 33.50 9.68
C ASN A 336 14.13 33.73 10.61
N THR A 337 13.72 34.98 10.80
CA THR A 337 12.63 35.34 11.74
C THR A 337 11.25 35.18 11.13
N VAL A 338 11.14 35.05 9.82
CA VAL A 338 9.89 34.87 9.08
C VAL A 338 9.61 33.38 8.83
N ALA A 339 10.65 32.60 8.47
CA ALA A 339 10.57 31.17 8.28
C ALA A 339 11.62 30.47 9.18
N PRO A 340 11.41 30.35 10.49
CA PRO A 340 12.40 29.81 11.42
C PRO A 340 12.62 28.30 11.28
N ILE A 341 11.73 27.63 10.57
CA ILE A 341 11.75 26.20 10.22
C ILE A 341 11.37 26.01 8.77
N LYS A 342 11.80 24.92 8.16
CA LYS A 342 11.41 24.51 6.80
C LYS A 342 11.17 23.00 6.74
N GLY A 343 10.30 22.58 5.84
CA GLY A 343 10.18 21.18 5.43
C GLY A 343 11.32 20.76 4.51
N VAL A 344 11.78 19.52 4.65
CA VAL A 344 12.80 18.91 3.78
C VAL A 344 12.39 17.48 3.42
N ALA A 345 12.62 17.09 2.17
CA ALA A 345 12.46 15.70 1.76
C ALA A 345 13.48 14.81 2.49
N LEU A 346 13.03 13.71 3.08
CA LEU A 346 13.90 12.81 3.82
C LEU A 346 14.55 11.80 2.87
N PRO A 347 15.88 11.69 2.84
CA PRO A 347 16.57 10.66 2.09
C PRO A 347 16.31 9.27 2.65
N LEU A 348 16.29 8.25 1.78
CA LEU A 348 16.17 6.86 2.21
C LEU A 348 16.89 5.88 1.30
N VAL A 349 17.25 4.74 1.87
CA VAL A 349 17.74 3.55 1.17
C VAL A 349 16.87 2.36 1.57
N GLY A 350 16.46 1.54 0.59
CA GLY A 350 15.74 0.30 0.81
C GLY A 350 16.44 -0.89 0.15
N ALA A 351 16.39 -2.05 0.79
CA ALA A 351 16.96 -3.29 0.26
C ALA A 351 16.07 -4.49 0.55
N VAL A 352 15.98 -5.42 -0.41
CA VAL A 352 15.23 -6.68 -0.32
C VAL A 352 16.06 -7.80 -0.95
N ALA A 353 16.19 -8.93 -0.24
CA ALA A 353 16.83 -10.14 -0.75
C ALA A 353 16.14 -11.38 -0.18
N PHE A 354 15.45 -12.16 -1.03
CA PHE A 354 14.77 -13.39 -0.64
C PHE A 354 15.08 -14.53 -1.62
N LEU A 355 15.22 -15.74 -1.10
CA LEU A 355 15.35 -16.96 -1.86
C LEU A 355 14.09 -17.80 -1.67
N ASP A 356 13.36 -18.05 -2.76
CA ASP A 356 12.29 -19.02 -2.82
C ASP A 356 12.86 -20.35 -3.34
N HIS A 357 12.77 -21.41 -2.52
CA HIS A 357 13.26 -22.73 -2.85
C HIS A 357 12.11 -23.75 -2.98
N VAL A 358 12.19 -24.61 -4.00
CA VAL A 358 11.19 -25.65 -4.30
C VAL A 358 11.74 -27.03 -4.00
N TRP A 359 11.42 -27.60 -2.84
CA TRP A 359 11.83 -28.95 -2.41
C TRP A 359 11.21 -30.06 -3.28
N GLY A 360 10.03 -29.80 -3.85
CA GLY A 360 9.30 -30.79 -4.66
C GLY A 360 7.95 -30.28 -5.11
N SER A 361 7.02 -31.16 -5.45
CA SER A 361 5.71 -30.76 -5.96
C SER A 361 4.78 -30.16 -4.92
N LYS A 362 5.07 -30.30 -3.64
CA LYS A 362 4.17 -29.91 -2.53
C LYS A 362 4.79 -28.98 -1.50
N TRP A 363 6.11 -28.87 -1.45
CA TRP A 363 6.82 -28.15 -0.41
C TRP A 363 7.66 -27.02 -1.00
N THR A 364 7.54 -25.86 -0.41
CA THR A 364 8.35 -24.67 -0.76
C THR A 364 8.81 -23.98 0.53
N THR A 365 9.89 -23.23 0.41
CA THR A 365 10.46 -22.40 1.48
C THR A 365 10.79 -21.04 0.88
N SER A 366 10.53 -19.98 1.61
CA SER A 366 11.12 -18.66 1.37
C SER A 366 11.95 -18.29 2.58
N ILE A 367 13.15 -17.72 2.34
CA ILE A 367 14.01 -17.18 3.38
C ILE A 367 14.67 -15.91 2.89
N GLY A 368 14.75 -14.90 3.72
CA GLY A 368 15.42 -13.66 3.32
C GLY A 368 15.29 -12.53 4.32
N TYR A 369 15.74 -11.38 3.84
CA TYR A 369 15.90 -10.18 4.64
C TYR A 369 15.59 -8.93 3.83
N SER A 370 15.16 -7.89 4.53
CA SER A 370 14.91 -6.56 4.00
C SER A 370 15.25 -5.50 5.05
N MET A 371 15.64 -4.33 4.58
CA MET A 371 15.87 -3.16 5.43
C MET A 371 15.44 -1.87 4.76
N ILE A 372 15.13 -0.88 5.58
CA ILE A 372 14.98 0.53 5.22
C ILE A 372 15.81 1.36 6.17
N ASP A 373 16.47 2.38 5.64
CA ASP A 373 17.27 3.35 6.39
C ASP A 373 16.88 4.76 5.92
N ILE A 374 16.48 5.62 6.85
CA ILE A 374 16.01 6.98 6.61
C ILE A 374 16.99 7.94 7.27
N ASP A 375 17.53 8.86 6.48
CA ASP A 375 18.33 9.97 6.99
C ASP A 375 17.38 11.05 7.53
N ASN A 376 17.19 11.03 8.86
CA ASN A 376 16.25 11.90 9.54
C ASN A 376 16.77 13.34 9.59
N SER A 377 15.85 14.31 9.50
CA SER A 377 16.19 15.74 9.66
C SER A 377 16.32 16.16 11.13
N ASP A 378 17.08 17.23 11.37
CA ASP A 378 17.42 17.71 12.72
C ASP A 378 16.23 18.11 13.59
N GLY A 379 15.12 18.48 12.99
CA GLY A 379 13.89 18.87 13.68
C GLY A 379 12.96 17.71 14.04
N GLN A 380 13.28 16.46 13.65
CA GLN A 380 12.51 15.31 14.11
C GLN A 380 12.82 14.99 15.58
N THR A 381 11.90 14.29 16.26
CA THR A 381 12.10 13.88 17.67
C THR A 381 13.17 12.78 17.76
N ASP A 382 13.83 12.67 18.91
CA ASP A 382 14.91 11.70 19.10
C ASP A 382 14.41 10.24 18.98
N ASP A 383 13.12 9.98 19.26
CA ASP A 383 12.44 8.70 19.13
C ASP A 383 11.82 8.47 17.74
N ALA A 384 12.05 9.38 16.76
CA ALA A 384 11.59 9.18 15.39
C ALA A 384 12.16 7.87 14.81
N PHE A 385 11.36 7.21 13.98
CA PHE A 385 11.81 6.00 13.27
C PHE A 385 12.95 6.34 12.31
N SER A 386 14.05 5.59 12.37
CA SER A 386 15.20 5.75 11.48
C SER A 386 15.46 4.50 10.66
N ILE A 387 15.73 3.35 11.32
CA ILE A 387 16.06 2.12 10.60
C ILE A 387 15.03 1.03 10.92
N GLY A 388 14.61 0.32 9.87
CA GLY A 388 13.76 -0.86 9.97
C GLY A 388 14.40 -2.08 9.34
N HIS A 389 14.32 -3.21 10.05
CA HIS A 389 14.77 -4.50 9.56
C HIS A 389 13.61 -5.49 9.55
N TYR A 390 13.65 -6.40 8.60
CA TYR A 390 12.65 -7.46 8.45
C TYR A 390 13.31 -8.73 7.92
N ALA A 391 12.98 -9.86 8.50
CA ALA A 391 13.41 -11.16 8.01
C ALA A 391 12.30 -12.20 8.18
N LEU A 392 12.26 -13.17 7.30
CA LEU A 392 11.39 -14.34 7.44
C LEU A 392 12.08 -15.63 6.98
N GLY A 393 11.55 -16.74 7.48
CA GLY A 393 11.81 -18.07 6.97
C GLY A 393 10.58 -18.95 7.15
N ASN A 394 10.14 -19.65 6.09
CA ASN A 394 8.94 -20.45 6.13
C ASN A 394 9.10 -21.86 5.58
N LEU A 395 8.09 -22.70 5.86
CA LEU A 395 7.86 -23.96 5.20
C LEU A 395 6.39 -24.05 4.81
N LEU A 396 6.10 -24.05 3.52
CA LEU A 396 4.76 -24.08 2.97
C LEU A 396 4.46 -25.45 2.35
N TYR A 397 3.25 -25.94 2.58
CA TYR A 397 2.76 -27.22 2.10
C TYR A 397 1.48 -27.06 1.29
N SER A 398 1.49 -27.56 0.05
CA SER A 398 0.34 -27.60 -0.84
C SER A 398 -0.11 -29.06 -1.02
N PRO A 399 -1.03 -29.58 -0.18
CA PRO A 399 -1.46 -30.98 -0.25
C PRO A 399 -2.13 -31.33 -1.56
N VAL A 400 -2.95 -30.42 -2.08
CA VAL A 400 -3.68 -30.51 -3.33
C VAL A 400 -3.68 -29.14 -4.04
N PRO A 401 -4.00 -29.06 -5.33
CA PRO A 401 -4.16 -27.76 -6.02
C PRO A 401 -5.10 -26.83 -5.25
N ASN A 402 -4.79 -25.53 -5.25
CA ASN A 402 -5.57 -24.46 -4.62
C ASN A 402 -5.61 -24.46 -3.09
N VAL A 403 -4.93 -25.38 -2.42
CA VAL A 403 -4.83 -25.39 -0.95
C VAL A 403 -3.38 -25.21 -0.55
N MET A 404 -3.12 -24.28 0.35
CA MET A 404 -1.82 -24.06 0.95
C MET A 404 -1.99 -23.92 2.47
N THR A 405 -1.09 -24.53 3.21
CA THR A 405 -0.89 -24.27 4.64
C THR A 405 0.61 -24.16 4.92
N GLY A 406 0.98 -23.55 6.01
CA GLY A 406 2.39 -23.45 6.36
C GLY A 406 2.63 -22.76 7.67
N ILE A 407 3.89 -22.76 8.05
CA ILE A 407 4.42 -22.05 9.21
C ILE A 407 5.50 -21.09 8.75
N GLU A 408 5.55 -19.93 9.37
CA GLU A 408 6.53 -18.88 9.08
C GLU A 408 7.04 -18.28 10.38
N LEU A 409 8.36 -18.15 10.45
CA LEU A 409 9.06 -17.43 11.50
C LEU A 409 9.43 -16.07 10.96
N GLN A 410 9.13 -15.03 11.70
CA GLN A 410 9.36 -13.63 11.30
C GLN A 410 10.12 -12.91 12.41
N TRP A 411 10.96 -11.99 11.98
CA TRP A 411 11.66 -11.07 12.85
C TRP A 411 11.57 -9.67 12.24
N GLY A 412 11.35 -8.68 13.10
CA GLY A 412 11.41 -7.28 12.74
C GLY A 412 12.14 -6.50 13.83
N ARG A 413 12.78 -5.39 13.43
CA ARG A 413 13.46 -4.47 14.35
C ARG A 413 13.24 -3.04 13.90
N ARG A 414 12.97 -2.19 14.88
CA ARG A 414 12.97 -0.74 14.79
C ARG A 414 14.20 -0.19 15.48
N GLU A 415 14.82 0.83 14.91
CA GLU A 415 15.82 1.68 15.55
C GLU A 415 15.35 3.14 15.48
N ASN A 416 15.51 3.85 16.58
CA ASN A 416 15.19 5.26 16.67
C ASN A 416 16.33 6.14 16.21
N PHE A 417 16.02 7.41 15.93
CA PHE A 417 16.93 8.36 15.32
C PHE A 417 18.13 8.72 16.23
N ARG A 418 17.89 9.18 17.49
CA ARG A 418 18.96 9.71 18.33
C ARG A 418 18.98 9.22 19.77
N ASP A 419 17.89 8.68 20.30
CA ASP A 419 17.80 8.26 21.71
C ASP A 419 18.49 6.92 22.00
N GLY A 420 18.93 6.21 20.94
CA GLY A 420 19.61 4.90 21.03
C GLY A 420 18.67 3.76 21.39
N PHE A 421 17.36 3.98 21.43
CA PHE A 421 16.38 2.93 21.67
C PHE A 421 16.15 2.09 20.42
N SER A 422 15.94 0.80 20.63
CA SER A 422 15.51 -0.12 19.58
C SER A 422 14.54 -1.16 20.15
N ALA A 423 13.62 -1.64 19.31
CA ALA A 423 12.68 -2.69 19.65
C ALA A 423 12.71 -3.80 18.60
N ASP A 424 12.65 -5.05 19.07
CA ASP A 424 12.57 -6.24 18.24
C ASP A 424 11.19 -6.86 18.35
N ILE A 425 10.80 -7.66 17.37
CA ILE A 425 9.67 -8.58 17.43
C ILE A 425 10.05 -9.92 16.82
N PHE A 426 9.75 -11.01 17.54
CA PHE A 426 9.75 -12.37 17.02
C PHE A 426 8.32 -12.87 16.93
N LYS A 427 7.97 -13.43 15.79
CA LYS A 427 6.63 -13.88 15.49
C LYS A 427 6.64 -15.27 14.86
N VAL A 428 5.71 -16.11 15.28
CA VAL A 428 5.38 -17.38 14.63
C VAL A 428 3.99 -17.25 14.04
N GLN A 429 3.85 -17.48 12.74
CA GLN A 429 2.57 -17.48 12.05
C GLN A 429 2.31 -18.83 11.41
N PHE A 430 1.07 -19.28 11.44
CA PHE A 430 0.56 -20.36 10.61
C PHE A 430 -0.62 -19.85 9.80
N SER A 431 -0.78 -20.38 8.59
CA SER A 431 -1.85 -19.95 7.69
C SER A 431 -2.46 -21.12 6.96
N PHE A 432 -3.73 -20.97 6.63
CA PHE A 432 -4.48 -21.90 5.82
C PHE A 432 -5.19 -21.11 4.71
N LYS A 433 -4.88 -21.44 3.43
CA LYS A 433 -5.34 -20.68 2.26
C LYS A 433 -6.04 -21.58 1.26
N TYR A 434 -7.24 -21.15 0.87
CA TYR A 434 -8.03 -21.73 -0.20
C TYR A 434 -8.11 -20.74 -1.35
N ASN A 435 -7.53 -21.09 -2.50
CA ASN A 435 -7.69 -20.31 -3.74
C ASN A 435 -8.89 -20.80 -4.53
N PHE A 436 -9.53 -19.89 -5.23
CA PHE A 436 -10.59 -20.20 -6.21
C PHE A 436 -10.45 -19.33 -7.45
N ALA A 437 -10.77 -19.90 -8.61
CA ALA A 437 -10.94 -19.16 -9.86
C ALA A 437 -12.00 -19.86 -10.73
N LYS A 438 -12.84 -19.05 -11.38
CA LYS A 438 -13.87 -19.52 -12.30
C LYS A 438 -14.04 -18.53 -13.43
N SER A 439 -13.83 -19.02 -14.67
CA SER A 439 -14.12 -18.25 -15.89
C SER A 439 -15.51 -18.62 -16.43
N PHE A 440 -16.20 -17.66 -17.04
CA PHE A 440 -17.52 -17.81 -17.66
C PHE A 440 -17.76 -16.76 -18.76
#